data_43a624f23f6df5109e66dd36d3a2c980
#
_entry.id   43a624f23f6df5109e66dd36d3a2c980
#
_cell.length_a   1.000
_cell.length_b   1.000
_cell.length_c   1.000
_cell.angle_alpha   90.00
_cell.angle_beta   90.00
_cell.angle_gamma   90.00
#
_symmetry.space_group_name_H-M   'P 1'
#
loop_
_entity.id
_entity.type
_entity.pdbx_description
1 polymer ?
#
loop_
_entity_poly.entity_id
_entity_poly.type
_entity_poly.pdbx_seq_one_letter_code
_entity_poly.pdbx_strand_id
1 'polypeptide(L)'
;MLTAYFSPTGTTKHIALALSTYLKDALTRQGGLPSIKKIDFTQLSERVSDEISEIIEVDRDTLFILSLPVYAGRVPNILLPYLRRFKGDHTKTVIVAVYGNRHYDDALMEIWQLLKANGFDVIAAGAFIGAHSFSDQLASGRPDADDISICKQFAEKIAEKLEKYATACPEVVGIPGKWPLRSYFRPVDVNGVPFDFKRIAPVTQDSCIACGLCSKICPVGSISNRDHKTIIGICIKCCACVKRCPVNAKQFDDLNFIKHKIELETDFFSRKSPEYFL
;
A
#
# COMPACT_ATOMS: atom_id res chain seq x y z
N MET A 1 12.39 -7.84 14.00
CA MET A 1 11.83 -7.16 12.79
C MET A 1 10.40 -6.71 13.06
N LEU A 2 10.02 -5.54 12.58
CA LEU A 2 8.67 -5.00 12.64
C LEU A 2 8.15 -4.76 11.22
N THR A 3 6.99 -5.34 10.87
CA THR A 3 6.37 -5.17 9.55
C THR A 3 5.05 -4.45 9.70
N ALA A 4 4.92 -3.27 9.10
CA ALA A 4 3.71 -2.46 9.12
C ALA A 4 3.14 -2.31 7.70
N TYR A 5 1.82 -2.40 7.56
CA TYR A 5 1.18 -2.29 6.24
C TYR A 5 -0.28 -1.81 6.30
N PHE A 6 -0.70 -1.18 5.20
CA PHE A 6 -2.09 -0.87 4.89
C PHE A 6 -2.50 -1.62 3.61
N SER A 7 -3.56 -2.42 3.67
CA SER A 7 -3.89 -3.34 2.56
C SER A 7 -5.38 -3.66 2.44
N PRO A 8 -6.21 -2.75 1.93
CA PRO A 8 -7.66 -2.96 1.84
C PRO A 8 -8.09 -4.17 1.00
N THR A 9 -7.36 -4.46 -0.10
CA THR A 9 -7.64 -5.58 -1.01
C THR A 9 -6.75 -6.81 -0.78
N GLY A 10 -5.76 -6.71 0.11
CA GLY A 10 -4.89 -7.84 0.47
C GLY A 10 -3.54 -7.90 -0.27
N THR A 11 -3.37 -7.24 -1.41
CA THR A 11 -2.16 -7.35 -2.23
C THR A 11 -0.90 -6.79 -1.54
N THR A 12 -0.99 -5.62 -0.91
CA THR A 12 0.13 -5.04 -0.14
C THR A 12 0.52 -5.93 1.05
N LYS A 13 -0.47 -6.49 1.76
CA LYS A 13 -0.25 -7.46 2.84
C LYS A 13 0.51 -8.69 2.34
N HIS A 14 0.14 -9.21 1.17
CA HIS A 14 0.80 -10.37 0.57
C HIS A 14 2.30 -10.11 0.37
N ILE A 15 2.66 -9.01 -0.29
CA ILE A 15 4.08 -8.63 -0.50
C ILE A 15 4.78 -8.36 0.84
N ALA A 16 4.15 -7.61 1.76
CA ALA A 16 4.74 -7.29 3.06
C ALA A 16 5.11 -8.55 3.87
N LEU A 17 4.21 -9.52 3.90
CA LEU A 17 4.43 -10.77 4.63
C LEU A 17 5.42 -11.69 3.92
N ALA A 18 5.37 -11.78 2.59
CA ALA A 18 6.35 -12.54 1.80
C ALA A 18 7.76 -12.01 2.02
N LEU A 19 7.95 -10.68 1.87
CA LEU A 19 9.25 -10.03 2.09
C LEU A 19 9.77 -10.30 3.52
N SER A 20 8.91 -10.13 4.52
CA SER A 20 9.29 -10.36 5.92
C SER A 20 9.71 -11.80 6.18
N THR A 21 9.01 -12.76 5.57
CA THR A 21 9.34 -14.19 5.73
C THR A 21 10.66 -14.52 5.07
N TYR A 22 10.85 -14.14 3.80
CA TYR A 22 12.11 -14.41 3.10
C TYR A 22 13.30 -13.70 3.71
N LEU A 23 13.12 -12.48 4.21
CA LEU A 23 14.17 -11.74 4.88
C LEU A 23 14.53 -12.39 6.23
N LYS A 24 13.52 -12.83 7.00
CA LYS A 24 13.76 -13.63 8.20
C LYS A 24 14.58 -14.87 7.89
N ASP A 25 14.20 -15.64 6.86
CA ASP A 25 14.89 -16.87 6.47
C ASP A 25 16.34 -16.58 6.03
N ALA A 26 16.56 -15.50 5.28
CA ALA A 26 17.90 -15.08 4.85
C ALA A 26 18.78 -14.70 6.05
N LEU A 27 18.28 -13.87 6.96
CA LEU A 27 18.99 -13.47 8.18
C LEU A 27 19.25 -14.65 9.12
N THR A 28 18.33 -15.62 9.20
CA THR A 28 18.52 -16.83 10.00
C THR A 28 19.66 -17.68 9.46
N ARG A 29 19.82 -17.80 8.16
CA ARG A 29 20.97 -18.48 7.52
C ARG A 29 22.31 -17.79 7.82
N GLN A 30 22.28 -16.49 8.11
CA GLN A 30 23.46 -15.70 8.53
C GLN A 30 23.71 -15.73 10.06
N GLY A 31 22.98 -16.58 10.81
CA GLY A 31 23.13 -16.72 12.27
C GLY A 31 22.25 -15.79 13.10
N GLY A 32 21.42 -14.97 12.47
CA GLY A 32 20.41 -14.15 13.16
C GLY A 32 19.22 -14.98 13.66
N LEU A 33 18.51 -14.48 14.68
CA LEU A 33 17.27 -15.09 15.17
C LEU A 33 16.12 -14.06 15.19
N PRO A 34 15.75 -13.46 14.03
CA PRO A 34 14.75 -12.41 14.01
C PRO A 34 13.35 -12.96 14.27
N SER A 35 12.61 -12.35 15.19
CA SER A 35 11.15 -12.48 15.30
C SER A 35 10.46 -11.45 14.41
N ILE A 36 9.24 -11.74 13.95
CA ILE A 36 8.43 -10.80 13.16
C ILE A 36 7.25 -10.34 14.01
N LYS A 37 7.25 -9.06 14.37
CA LYS A 37 6.05 -8.34 14.84
C LYS A 37 5.33 -7.71 13.66
N LYS A 38 3.99 -7.62 13.72
CA LYS A 38 3.16 -7.11 12.62
C LYS A 38 2.23 -6.02 13.12
N ILE A 39 2.09 -4.94 12.34
CA ILE A 39 1.10 -3.89 12.52
C ILE A 39 0.26 -3.83 11.24
N ASP A 40 -0.94 -4.39 11.28
CA ASP A 40 -1.94 -4.23 10.21
C ASP A 40 -2.83 -3.04 10.56
N PHE A 41 -2.53 -1.88 10.01
CA PHE A 41 -3.32 -0.66 10.24
C PHE A 41 -4.34 -0.38 9.14
N THR A 42 -4.85 -1.45 8.50
CA THR A 42 -5.84 -1.33 7.42
C THR A 42 -7.19 -0.84 7.93
N GLN A 43 -7.64 -1.36 9.07
CA GLN A 43 -8.93 -0.97 9.64
C GLN A 43 -8.88 0.42 10.27
N LEU A 44 -10.03 1.12 10.25
CA LEU A 44 -10.13 2.46 10.84
C LEU A 44 -9.82 2.43 12.35
N SER A 45 -10.32 1.42 13.07
CA SER A 45 -10.07 1.22 14.50
C SER A 45 -8.60 1.17 14.89
N GLU A 46 -7.75 0.65 14.00
CA GLU A 46 -6.30 0.57 14.24
C GLU A 46 -5.59 1.92 14.07
N ARG A 47 -6.27 2.92 13.50
CA ARG A 47 -5.72 4.25 13.24
C ARG A 47 -6.37 5.36 14.02
N VAL A 48 -7.56 5.12 14.54
CA VAL A 48 -8.39 6.09 15.26
C VAL A 48 -8.78 5.46 16.59
N SER A 49 -8.00 5.72 17.64
CA SER A 49 -8.36 5.46 19.03
C SER A 49 -8.40 6.79 19.78
N ASP A 50 -9.03 6.84 20.94
CA ASP A 50 -9.03 8.03 21.81
C ASP A 50 -7.60 8.39 22.29
N GLU A 51 -6.64 7.46 22.15
CA GLU A 51 -5.22 7.60 22.41
C GLU A 51 -4.41 8.02 21.15
N ILE A 52 -5.03 8.70 20.18
CA ILE A 52 -4.49 9.03 18.83
C ILE A 52 -3.16 9.82 18.84
N SER A 53 -2.69 10.29 19.99
CA SER A 53 -1.42 11.00 20.12
C SER A 53 -0.20 10.10 20.38
N GLU A 54 -0.38 8.79 20.58
CA GLU A 54 0.74 7.92 20.91
C GLU A 54 1.72 7.77 19.74
N ILE A 55 2.97 8.12 20.04
CA ILE A 55 4.12 7.85 19.19
C ILE A 55 4.32 6.34 19.15
N ILE A 56 4.59 5.81 17.98
CA ILE A 56 4.98 4.42 17.76
C ILE A 56 6.50 4.41 17.62
N GLU A 57 7.19 4.22 18.73
CA GLU A 57 8.65 4.13 18.72
C GLU A 57 9.11 2.81 18.11
N VAL A 58 10.10 2.87 17.25
CA VAL A 58 10.73 1.71 16.63
C VAL A 58 12.23 1.76 16.92
N ASP A 59 12.67 0.85 17.77
CA ASP A 59 14.04 0.80 18.26
C ASP A 59 15.08 0.72 17.13
N ARG A 60 16.26 1.29 17.37
CA ARG A 60 17.40 1.29 16.44
C ARG A 60 17.79 -0.11 15.96
N ASP A 61 17.70 -1.11 16.83
CA ASP A 61 18.07 -2.50 16.53
C ASP A 61 16.96 -3.27 15.80
N THR A 62 15.81 -2.64 15.61
CA THR A 62 14.69 -3.21 14.85
C THR A 62 14.86 -2.94 13.36
N LEU A 63 14.83 -3.97 12.52
CA LEU A 63 14.64 -3.78 11.09
C LEU A 63 13.15 -3.53 10.83
N PHE A 64 12.81 -2.32 10.38
CA PHE A 64 11.45 -1.91 10.10
C PHE A 64 11.11 -2.11 8.61
N ILE A 65 9.95 -2.67 8.31
CA ILE A 65 9.42 -2.86 6.95
C ILE A 65 8.09 -2.14 6.86
N LEU A 66 8.00 -1.10 6.03
CA LEU A 66 6.76 -0.37 5.77
C LEU A 66 6.28 -0.60 4.34
N SER A 67 5.07 -1.18 4.20
CA SER A 67 4.49 -1.48 2.89
C SER A 67 3.15 -0.77 2.70
N LEU A 68 3.04 0.02 1.64
CA LEU A 68 1.88 0.85 1.35
C LEU A 68 1.38 0.67 -0.08
N PRO A 69 0.06 0.76 -0.33
CA PRO A 69 -0.46 0.82 -1.69
C PRO A 69 -0.25 2.21 -2.29
N VAL A 70 -0.17 2.27 -3.61
CA VAL A 70 -0.07 3.52 -4.36
C VAL A 70 -1.46 3.97 -4.82
N TYR A 71 -1.88 5.16 -4.41
CA TYR A 71 -3.13 5.78 -4.85
C TYR A 71 -2.82 7.08 -5.59
N ALA A 72 -3.24 7.15 -6.85
CA ALA A 72 -3.01 8.32 -7.70
C ALA A 72 -1.53 8.76 -7.77
N GLY A 73 -0.61 7.79 -7.79
CA GLY A 73 0.83 8.01 -7.88
C GLY A 73 1.53 8.39 -6.57
N ARG A 74 0.83 8.37 -5.44
CA ARG A 74 1.29 8.83 -4.13
C ARG A 74 0.85 7.87 -3.02
N VAL A 75 1.33 8.10 -1.81
CA VAL A 75 0.77 7.48 -0.60
C VAL A 75 -0.66 7.95 -0.39
N PRO A 76 -1.62 7.07 -0.01
CA PRO A 76 -2.96 7.54 0.35
C PRO A 76 -2.90 8.60 1.44
N ASN A 77 -3.33 9.83 1.14
CA ASN A 77 -3.17 10.99 2.02
C ASN A 77 -3.80 10.82 3.41
N ILE A 78 -4.84 9.98 3.50
CA ILE A 78 -5.49 9.65 4.79
C ILE A 78 -4.57 8.90 5.76
N LEU A 79 -3.48 8.31 5.26
CA LEU A 79 -2.52 7.58 6.09
C LEU A 79 -1.44 8.50 6.67
N LEU A 80 -1.21 9.69 6.10
CA LEU A 80 -0.11 10.55 6.50
C LEU A 80 -0.12 10.92 7.99
N PRO A 81 -1.28 11.23 8.64
CA PRO A 81 -1.32 11.48 10.08
C PRO A 81 -0.84 10.25 10.89
N TYR A 82 -1.31 9.06 10.53
CA TYR A 82 -0.91 7.83 11.20
C TYR A 82 0.57 7.50 10.98
N LEU A 83 1.07 7.64 9.76
CA LEU A 83 2.47 7.36 9.43
C LEU A 83 3.46 8.27 10.15
N ARG A 84 3.07 9.52 10.45
CA ARG A 84 3.89 10.46 11.23
C ARG A 84 4.07 10.04 12.69
N ARG A 85 3.27 9.11 13.20
CA ARG A 85 3.39 8.55 14.55
C ARG A 85 4.59 7.62 14.69
N PHE A 86 5.02 6.96 13.62
CA PHE A 86 6.22 6.13 13.65
C PHE A 86 7.45 7.04 13.85
N LYS A 87 8.24 6.72 14.86
CA LYS A 87 9.50 7.39 15.17
C LYS A 87 10.60 6.35 15.30
N GLY A 88 11.71 6.60 14.63
CA GLY A 88 12.92 5.82 14.72
C GLY A 88 14.05 6.61 15.36
N ASP A 89 15.12 5.92 15.70
CA ASP A 89 16.41 6.48 16.10
C ASP A 89 17.48 5.81 15.23
N HIS A 90 17.70 6.34 14.02
CA HIS A 90 18.53 5.70 13.00
C HIS A 90 18.11 4.24 12.74
N THR A 91 16.80 3.98 12.79
CA THR A 91 16.23 2.65 12.62
C THR A 91 16.31 2.23 11.16
N LYS A 92 17.01 1.14 10.87
CA LYS A 92 17.14 0.59 9.51
C LYS A 92 15.78 0.18 8.97
N THR A 93 15.44 0.68 7.77
CA THR A 93 14.08 0.55 7.23
C THR A 93 14.08 0.12 5.78
N VAL A 94 13.18 -0.79 5.44
CA VAL A 94 12.85 -1.17 4.08
C VAL A 94 11.47 -0.63 3.73
N ILE A 95 11.36 0.08 2.62
CA ILE A 95 10.08 0.64 2.16
C ILE A 95 9.56 -0.08 0.91
N VAL A 96 8.25 -0.31 0.86
CA VAL A 96 7.61 -0.99 -0.27
C VAL A 96 6.38 -0.23 -0.72
N ALA A 97 6.31 0.08 -2.01
CA ALA A 97 5.12 0.60 -2.69
C ALA A 97 4.49 -0.51 -3.53
N VAL A 98 3.18 -0.77 -3.35
CA VAL A 98 2.45 -1.76 -4.16
C VAL A 98 1.43 -1.04 -5.04
N TYR A 99 1.53 -1.21 -6.35
CA TYR A 99 0.73 -0.48 -7.33
C TYR A 99 0.04 -1.40 -8.35
N GLY A 100 -1.04 -0.90 -8.93
CA GLY A 100 -1.89 -1.65 -9.87
C GLY A 100 -1.43 -1.54 -11.32
N ASN A 101 -0.19 -1.83 -11.65
CA ASN A 101 0.39 -1.87 -13.01
C ASN A 101 0.51 -0.52 -13.75
N ARG A 102 -0.21 0.58 -13.35
CA ARG A 102 -0.04 1.88 -13.98
C ARG A 102 1.38 2.43 -13.76
N HIS A 103 1.64 2.95 -12.59
CA HIS A 103 2.94 3.45 -12.12
C HIS A 103 2.87 3.79 -10.63
N TYR A 104 4.01 3.81 -9.94
CA TYR A 104 4.10 4.22 -8.54
C TYR A 104 4.51 5.69 -8.35
N ASP A 105 4.84 6.40 -9.43
CA ASP A 105 5.19 7.82 -9.53
C ASP A 105 6.11 8.30 -8.38
N ASP A 106 5.59 9.10 -7.45
CA ASP A 106 6.36 9.65 -6.34
C ASP A 106 6.14 8.91 -5.01
N ALA A 107 5.43 7.77 -5.01
CA ALA A 107 5.07 7.10 -3.76
C ALA A 107 6.30 6.65 -2.93
N LEU A 108 7.32 6.07 -3.56
CA LEU A 108 8.55 5.69 -2.85
C LEU A 108 9.29 6.90 -2.31
N MET A 109 9.41 7.97 -3.10
CA MET A 109 10.02 9.23 -2.67
C MET A 109 9.27 9.85 -1.48
N GLU A 110 7.93 9.81 -1.49
CA GLU A 110 7.11 10.31 -0.39
C GLU A 110 7.31 9.50 0.90
N ILE A 111 7.32 8.16 0.80
CA ILE A 111 7.57 7.29 1.96
C ILE A 111 8.98 7.56 2.52
N TRP A 112 9.99 7.66 1.66
CA TRP A 112 11.37 7.92 2.04
C TRP A 112 11.50 9.25 2.79
N GLN A 113 10.98 10.35 2.23
CA GLN A 113 11.03 11.67 2.85
C GLN A 113 10.32 11.69 4.22
N LEU A 114 9.15 11.06 4.31
CA LEU A 114 8.38 10.99 5.55
C LEU A 114 9.16 10.24 6.64
N LEU A 115 9.72 9.08 6.30
CA LEU A 115 10.45 8.26 7.28
C LEU A 115 11.78 8.89 7.67
N LYS A 116 12.50 9.48 6.72
CA LYS A 116 13.75 10.22 7.01
C LYS A 116 13.49 11.37 7.99
N ALA A 117 12.42 12.14 7.79
CA ALA A 117 12.03 13.20 8.73
C ALA A 117 11.61 12.68 10.12
N ASN A 118 11.35 11.38 10.23
CA ASN A 118 10.93 10.71 11.46
C ASN A 118 12.05 9.86 12.10
N GLY A 119 13.31 9.99 11.67
CA GLY A 119 14.47 9.34 12.29
C GLY A 119 14.77 7.92 11.79
N PHE A 120 14.30 7.56 10.59
CA PHE A 120 14.58 6.26 9.98
C PHE A 120 15.65 6.36 8.89
N ASP A 121 16.55 5.38 8.85
CA ASP A 121 17.53 5.20 7.78
C ASP A 121 16.99 4.18 6.78
N VAL A 122 16.53 4.67 5.63
CA VAL A 122 15.97 3.79 4.59
C VAL A 122 17.10 3.13 3.82
N ILE A 123 17.30 1.83 4.04
CA ILE A 123 18.39 1.04 3.46
C ILE A 123 18.03 0.33 2.15
N ALA A 124 16.74 0.15 1.87
CA ALA A 124 16.25 -0.47 0.65
C ALA A 124 14.82 -0.01 0.33
N ALA A 125 14.48 0.01 -0.97
CA ALA A 125 13.17 0.37 -1.46
C ALA A 125 12.71 -0.61 -2.55
N GLY A 126 11.41 -0.93 -2.62
CA GLY A 126 10.85 -1.78 -3.65
C GLY A 126 9.49 -1.30 -4.16
N ALA A 127 9.25 -1.44 -5.46
CA ALA A 127 7.97 -1.19 -6.11
C ALA A 127 7.45 -2.52 -6.69
N PHE A 128 6.35 -3.02 -6.14
CA PHE A 128 5.77 -4.31 -6.50
C PHE A 128 4.38 -4.13 -7.12
N ILE A 129 3.98 -5.10 -7.94
CA ILE A 129 2.69 -5.05 -8.61
C ILE A 129 1.67 -5.88 -7.82
N GLY A 130 0.46 -5.32 -7.66
CA GLY A 130 -0.72 -6.02 -7.17
C GLY A 130 -1.86 -5.88 -8.15
N ALA A 131 -2.86 -6.76 -8.10
CA ALA A 131 -4.08 -6.63 -8.90
C ALA A 131 -4.68 -5.23 -8.71
N HIS A 132 -5.01 -4.56 -9.83
CA HIS A 132 -5.56 -3.21 -9.81
C HIS A 132 -6.93 -3.20 -9.11
N SER A 133 -7.13 -2.30 -8.15
CA SER A 133 -8.35 -2.30 -7.34
C SER A 133 -9.62 -2.01 -8.14
N PHE A 134 -9.54 -1.22 -9.22
CA PHE A 134 -10.69 -0.87 -10.06
C PHE A 134 -11.04 -1.94 -11.09
N SER A 135 -10.11 -2.82 -11.42
CA SER A 135 -10.22 -3.74 -12.54
C SER A 135 -10.15 -5.20 -12.11
N ASP A 136 -10.83 -6.07 -12.84
CA ASP A 136 -10.69 -7.52 -12.71
C ASP A 136 -9.72 -8.10 -13.76
N GLN A 137 -9.27 -7.28 -14.70
CA GLN A 137 -8.35 -7.65 -15.79
C GLN A 137 -6.93 -7.13 -15.55
N LEU A 138 -6.79 -5.84 -15.21
CA LEU A 138 -5.49 -5.20 -15.08
C LEU A 138 -4.71 -5.77 -13.90
N ALA A 139 -3.57 -6.38 -14.19
CA ALA A 139 -2.73 -7.10 -13.23
C ALA A 139 -3.50 -8.16 -12.43
N SER A 140 -4.47 -8.82 -13.06
CA SER A 140 -5.26 -9.88 -12.43
C SER A 140 -4.35 -11.01 -11.92
N GLY A 141 -4.66 -11.53 -10.74
CA GLY A 141 -3.87 -12.60 -10.10
C GLY A 141 -2.54 -12.17 -9.49
N ARG A 142 -2.17 -10.87 -9.57
CA ARG A 142 -0.91 -10.38 -8.99
C ARG A 142 -1.07 -9.91 -7.52
N PRO A 143 -0.01 -10.10 -6.69
CA PRO A 143 1.30 -10.65 -7.01
C PRO A 143 1.23 -12.16 -7.27
N ASP A 144 1.90 -12.61 -8.35
CA ASP A 144 2.00 -14.02 -8.74
C ASP A 144 3.36 -14.63 -8.35
N ALA A 145 3.64 -15.86 -8.80
CA ALA A 145 4.86 -16.58 -8.44
C ALA A 145 6.13 -15.86 -8.90
N ASP A 146 6.12 -15.18 -10.06
CA ASP A 146 7.26 -14.41 -10.55
C ASP A 146 7.53 -13.19 -9.67
N ASP A 147 6.45 -12.48 -9.26
CA ASP A 147 6.57 -11.34 -8.33
C ASP A 147 7.14 -11.77 -6.98
N ILE A 148 6.68 -12.91 -6.49
CA ILE A 148 7.16 -13.48 -5.24
C ILE A 148 8.60 -13.96 -5.35
N SER A 149 9.03 -14.47 -6.51
CA SER A 149 10.43 -14.80 -6.76
C SER A 149 11.33 -13.56 -6.70
N ILE A 150 10.90 -12.44 -7.31
CA ILE A 150 11.62 -11.17 -7.23
C ILE A 150 11.62 -10.63 -5.78
N CYS A 151 10.52 -10.79 -5.06
CA CYS A 151 10.44 -10.41 -3.65
C CYS A 151 11.45 -11.20 -2.79
N LYS A 152 11.64 -12.49 -3.07
CA LYS A 152 12.66 -13.33 -2.42
C LYS A 152 14.07 -12.84 -2.75
N GLN A 153 14.38 -12.57 -4.02
CA GLN A 153 15.67 -12.01 -4.42
C GLN A 153 15.95 -10.67 -3.72
N PHE A 154 14.95 -9.81 -3.63
CA PHE A 154 15.06 -8.54 -2.91
C PHE A 154 15.40 -8.76 -1.42
N ALA A 155 14.73 -9.71 -0.77
CA ALA A 155 15.03 -10.08 0.63
C ALA A 155 16.48 -10.57 0.80
N GLU A 156 16.96 -11.43 -0.09
CA GLU A 156 18.32 -11.95 -0.08
C GLU A 156 19.35 -10.81 -0.25
N LYS A 157 19.12 -9.89 -1.17
CA LYS A 157 19.98 -8.71 -1.39
C LYS A 157 20.00 -7.76 -0.18
N ILE A 158 18.88 -7.58 0.52
CA ILE A 158 18.84 -6.81 1.78
C ILE A 158 19.69 -7.51 2.85
N ALA A 159 19.56 -8.83 3.00
CA ALA A 159 20.34 -9.58 3.97
C ALA A 159 21.84 -9.51 3.69
N GLU A 160 22.25 -9.67 2.42
CA GLU A 160 23.65 -9.48 1.96
C GLU A 160 24.17 -8.06 2.31
N LYS A 161 23.35 -7.03 2.07
CA LYS A 161 23.70 -5.64 2.40
C LYS A 161 23.88 -5.44 3.90
N LEU A 162 22.97 -5.98 4.72
CA LEU A 162 23.05 -5.90 6.18
C LEU A 162 24.28 -6.61 6.73
N GLU A 163 24.64 -7.76 6.20
CA GLU A 163 25.84 -8.50 6.57
C GLU A 163 27.12 -7.72 6.20
N LYS A 164 27.19 -7.24 4.95
CA LYS A 164 28.33 -6.48 4.45
C LYS A 164 28.59 -5.18 5.22
N TYR A 165 27.53 -4.51 5.64
CA TYR A 165 27.58 -3.21 6.31
C TYR A 165 27.01 -3.26 7.74
N ALA A 166 27.45 -4.24 8.52
CA ALA A 166 26.91 -4.50 9.85
C ALA A 166 26.91 -3.28 10.79
N THR A 167 27.97 -2.45 10.74
CA THR A 167 28.16 -1.29 11.61
C THR A 167 27.57 0.02 11.05
N ALA A 168 27.59 0.19 9.72
CA ALA A 168 27.16 1.44 9.07
C ALA A 168 26.52 1.12 7.70
N CYS A 169 25.30 0.60 7.73
CA CYS A 169 24.56 0.27 6.51
C CYS A 169 24.16 1.56 5.76
N PRO A 170 24.60 1.74 4.51
CA PRO A 170 24.30 2.96 3.76
C PRO A 170 22.81 3.04 3.44
N GLU A 171 22.28 4.27 3.41
CA GLU A 171 20.93 4.52 2.88
C GLU A 171 20.86 4.10 1.40
N VAL A 172 19.64 3.77 0.96
CA VAL A 172 19.35 3.51 -0.45
C VAL A 172 19.55 4.78 -1.28
N VAL A 173 20.10 4.62 -2.47
CA VAL A 173 20.30 5.72 -3.43
C VAL A 173 19.45 5.52 -4.67
N GLY A 174 19.15 6.63 -5.38
CA GLY A 174 18.44 6.55 -6.67
C GLY A 174 16.97 6.15 -6.58
N ILE A 175 16.31 6.39 -5.43
CA ILE A 175 14.85 6.13 -5.31
C ILE A 175 14.11 6.96 -6.36
N PRO A 176 13.30 6.33 -7.23
CA PRO A 176 12.51 7.05 -8.21
C PRO A 176 11.46 7.96 -7.59
N GLY A 177 11.21 9.08 -8.26
CA GLY A 177 10.25 10.09 -7.86
C GLY A 177 10.81 11.50 -7.99
N LYS A 178 9.98 12.50 -7.80
CA LYS A 178 10.37 13.91 -7.81
C LYS A 178 10.29 14.52 -6.43
N TRP A 179 11.18 15.45 -6.16
CA TRP A 179 11.09 16.35 -5.03
C TRP A 179 11.29 17.79 -5.50
N PRO A 180 10.36 18.73 -5.21
CA PRO A 180 9.08 18.53 -4.51
C PRO A 180 8.14 17.55 -5.22
N LEU A 181 7.31 16.87 -4.42
CA LEU A 181 6.39 15.84 -4.91
C LEU A 181 5.37 16.43 -5.89
N ARG A 182 5.07 15.70 -6.97
CA ARG A 182 3.98 16.06 -7.90
C ARG A 182 2.62 16.02 -7.17
N SER A 183 1.65 16.72 -7.71
CA SER A 183 0.26 16.59 -7.27
C SER A 183 -0.25 15.16 -7.49
N TYR A 184 -1.23 14.73 -6.68
CA TYR A 184 -1.94 13.48 -6.94
C TYR A 184 -2.49 13.47 -8.38
N PHE A 185 -2.35 12.34 -9.06
CA PHE A 185 -2.95 12.16 -10.38
C PHE A 185 -4.46 12.43 -10.31
N ARG A 186 -4.97 13.17 -11.28
CA ARG A 186 -6.41 13.47 -11.41
C ARG A 186 -6.89 12.93 -12.74
N PRO A 187 -7.87 12.01 -12.75
CA PRO A 187 -8.49 11.59 -14.00
C PRO A 187 -9.30 12.74 -14.61
N VAL A 188 -9.49 12.69 -15.95
CA VAL A 188 -10.24 13.66 -16.70
C VAL A 188 -11.51 13.06 -17.29
N ASP A 189 -12.54 13.86 -17.51
CA ASP A 189 -13.77 13.46 -18.20
C ASP A 189 -13.56 13.29 -19.72
N VAL A 190 -14.63 13.07 -20.47
CA VAL A 190 -14.59 12.88 -21.92
C VAL A 190 -14.10 14.11 -22.70
N ASN A 191 -14.13 15.29 -22.07
CA ASN A 191 -13.67 16.55 -22.64
C ASN A 191 -12.25 16.92 -22.21
N GLY A 192 -11.55 16.04 -21.45
CA GLY A 192 -10.22 16.30 -20.92
C GLY A 192 -10.21 17.20 -19.69
N VAL A 193 -11.36 17.46 -19.04
CA VAL A 193 -11.48 18.33 -17.87
C VAL A 193 -11.37 17.50 -16.59
N PRO A 194 -10.49 17.88 -15.63
CA PRO A 194 -10.41 17.20 -14.34
C PRO A 194 -11.75 17.26 -13.58
N PHE A 195 -12.27 16.12 -13.16
CA PHE A 195 -13.51 16.05 -12.39
C PHE A 195 -13.28 15.69 -10.91
N ASP A 196 -14.29 15.94 -10.06
CA ASP A 196 -14.19 15.66 -8.62
C ASP A 196 -14.37 14.16 -8.34
N PHE A 197 -13.27 13.42 -8.50
CA PHE A 197 -13.23 11.98 -8.21
C PHE A 197 -13.59 11.65 -6.75
N LYS A 198 -13.50 12.61 -5.82
CA LYS A 198 -13.81 12.38 -4.40
C LYS A 198 -15.29 12.10 -4.15
N ARG A 199 -16.20 12.65 -4.96
CA ARG A 199 -17.65 12.47 -4.84
C ARG A 199 -18.13 11.10 -5.28
N ILE A 200 -17.33 10.39 -6.08
CA ILE A 200 -17.68 9.07 -6.56
C ILE A 200 -17.58 8.04 -5.43
N ALA A 201 -18.60 7.23 -5.26
CA ALA A 201 -18.64 6.13 -4.28
C ALA A 201 -19.38 4.93 -4.89
N PRO A 202 -19.15 3.70 -4.39
CA PRO A 202 -19.85 2.54 -4.92
C PRO A 202 -21.32 2.54 -4.51
N VAL A 203 -22.19 2.14 -5.43
CA VAL A 203 -23.60 1.86 -5.19
C VAL A 203 -23.80 0.44 -4.70
N THR A 204 -25.01 0.14 -4.21
CA THR A 204 -25.38 -1.21 -3.76
C THR A 204 -26.55 -1.70 -4.59
N GLN A 205 -26.38 -2.80 -5.28
CA GLN A 205 -27.39 -3.47 -6.11
C GLN A 205 -28.43 -4.21 -5.26
N ASP A 206 -29.58 -4.53 -5.84
CA ASP A 206 -30.69 -5.23 -5.16
C ASP A 206 -30.35 -6.67 -4.77
N SER A 207 -29.30 -7.26 -5.37
CA SER A 207 -28.73 -8.56 -4.97
C SER A 207 -28.09 -8.56 -3.58
N CYS A 208 -28.02 -7.41 -2.91
CA CYS A 208 -27.42 -7.28 -1.59
C CYS A 208 -28.17 -8.08 -0.52
N ILE A 209 -27.45 -9.01 0.12
CA ILE A 209 -27.98 -9.85 1.22
C ILE A 209 -27.80 -9.22 2.61
N ALA A 210 -27.44 -7.94 2.69
CA ALA A 210 -27.28 -7.18 3.93
C ALA A 210 -26.31 -7.81 4.96
N CYS A 211 -25.29 -8.54 4.52
CA CYS A 211 -24.35 -9.26 5.41
C CYS A 211 -23.40 -8.35 6.22
N GLY A 212 -23.37 -7.04 5.97
CA GLY A 212 -22.55 -6.07 6.69
C GLY A 212 -21.05 -6.08 6.42
N LEU A 213 -20.54 -7.01 5.59
CA LEU A 213 -19.11 -7.14 5.35
C LEU A 213 -18.49 -5.84 4.82
N CYS A 214 -19.16 -5.16 3.88
CA CYS A 214 -18.66 -3.94 3.24
C CYS A 214 -18.44 -2.77 4.23
N SER A 215 -19.32 -2.58 5.21
CA SER A 215 -19.13 -1.58 6.27
C SER A 215 -17.99 -1.99 7.22
N LYS A 216 -17.94 -3.25 7.61
CA LYS A 216 -16.92 -3.79 8.52
C LYS A 216 -15.49 -3.66 7.95
N ILE A 217 -15.30 -3.87 6.64
CA ILE A 217 -13.98 -3.83 6.01
C ILE A 217 -13.63 -2.47 5.41
N CYS A 218 -14.53 -1.48 5.49
CA CYS A 218 -14.24 -0.15 4.97
C CYS A 218 -13.13 0.52 5.78
N PRO A 219 -11.96 0.77 5.18
CA PRO A 219 -10.82 1.28 5.94
C PRO A 219 -10.99 2.73 6.41
N VAL A 220 -12.02 3.42 5.96
CA VAL A 220 -12.32 4.81 6.33
C VAL A 220 -13.71 4.98 6.94
N GLY A 221 -14.42 3.87 7.21
CA GLY A 221 -15.75 3.92 7.85
C GLY A 221 -16.83 4.63 7.03
N SER A 222 -16.64 4.74 5.69
CA SER A 222 -17.57 5.51 4.85
C SER A 222 -18.88 4.81 4.51
N ILE A 223 -19.07 3.57 4.94
CA ILE A 223 -20.30 2.80 4.70
C ILE A 223 -21.04 2.65 6.04
N SER A 224 -22.30 3.02 6.08
CA SER A 224 -23.13 2.93 7.28
C SER A 224 -23.23 1.49 7.81
N ASN A 225 -23.12 1.33 9.13
CA ASN A 225 -23.35 0.04 9.79
C ASN A 225 -24.84 -0.30 9.97
N ARG A 226 -25.73 0.70 9.87
CA ARG A 226 -27.19 0.53 9.99
C ARG A 226 -27.83 0.21 8.65
N ASP A 227 -27.38 0.88 7.61
CA ASP A 227 -27.82 0.67 6.23
C ASP A 227 -26.60 0.62 5.31
N HIS A 228 -26.21 -0.57 4.90
CA HIS A 228 -25.03 -0.82 4.07
C HIS A 228 -25.14 -0.25 2.64
N LYS A 229 -26.34 0.24 2.25
CA LYS A 229 -26.54 0.97 1.00
C LYS A 229 -26.06 2.41 1.11
N THR A 230 -26.11 2.99 2.30
CA THR A 230 -25.79 4.41 2.56
C THR A 230 -24.31 4.66 2.74
N ILE A 231 -23.76 5.61 1.96
CA ILE A 231 -22.41 6.16 2.13
C ILE A 231 -22.47 7.38 3.02
N ILE A 232 -21.79 7.34 4.16
CA ILE A 232 -21.81 8.38 5.21
C ILE A 232 -20.53 9.22 5.27
N GLY A 233 -19.51 8.88 4.47
CA GLY A 233 -18.21 9.56 4.46
C GLY A 233 -17.53 9.55 3.10
N ILE A 234 -16.30 10.06 3.04
CA ILE A 234 -15.53 10.13 1.79
C ILE A 234 -14.97 8.75 1.43
N CYS A 235 -15.35 8.25 0.26
CA CYS A 235 -14.80 7.03 -0.31
C CYS A 235 -13.40 7.27 -0.88
N ILE A 236 -12.40 6.47 -0.45
CA ILE A 236 -11.02 6.51 -0.99
C ILE A 236 -10.82 5.59 -2.21
N LYS A 237 -11.86 4.97 -2.73
CA LYS A 237 -11.86 4.05 -3.89
C LYS A 237 -10.88 2.88 -3.74
N CYS A 238 -10.66 2.39 -2.52
CA CYS A 238 -9.83 1.21 -2.29
C CYS A 238 -10.42 -0.08 -2.84
N CYS A 239 -11.72 -0.08 -3.19
CA CYS A 239 -12.49 -1.20 -3.72
C CYS A 239 -12.56 -2.45 -2.81
N ALA A 240 -12.19 -2.37 -1.54
CA ALA A 240 -12.32 -3.52 -0.63
C ALA A 240 -13.76 -4.05 -0.58
N CYS A 241 -14.75 -3.16 -0.47
CA CYS A 241 -16.18 -3.51 -0.44
C CYS A 241 -16.67 -4.10 -1.77
N VAL A 242 -16.08 -3.71 -2.90
CA VAL A 242 -16.39 -4.27 -4.23
C VAL A 242 -15.78 -5.65 -4.38
N LYS A 243 -14.46 -5.76 -4.20
CA LYS A 243 -13.71 -7.02 -4.41
C LYS A 243 -14.07 -8.14 -3.42
N ARG A 244 -14.57 -7.80 -2.24
CA ARG A 244 -14.87 -8.78 -1.18
C ARG A 244 -16.37 -8.99 -0.95
N CYS A 245 -17.24 -8.41 -1.77
CA CYS A 245 -18.66 -8.64 -1.68
C CYS A 245 -18.99 -10.07 -2.13
N PRO A 246 -19.56 -10.94 -1.28
CA PRO A 246 -19.77 -12.35 -1.61
C PRO A 246 -20.81 -12.55 -2.72
N VAL A 247 -21.66 -11.55 -2.98
CA VAL A 247 -22.71 -11.58 -4.01
C VAL A 247 -22.53 -10.49 -5.07
N ASN A 248 -21.34 -9.86 -5.14
CA ASN A 248 -21.00 -8.79 -6.08
C ASN A 248 -22.00 -7.61 -6.12
N ALA A 249 -22.65 -7.32 -5.00
CA ALA A 249 -23.66 -6.27 -4.91
C ALA A 249 -23.09 -4.85 -4.81
N LYS A 250 -21.80 -4.69 -4.54
CA LYS A 250 -21.13 -3.37 -4.51
C LYS A 250 -20.44 -3.11 -5.83
N GLN A 251 -20.79 -1.99 -6.50
CA GLN A 251 -20.26 -1.64 -7.82
C GLN A 251 -20.08 -0.13 -7.95
N PHE A 252 -19.22 0.30 -8.86
CA PHE A 252 -19.17 1.68 -9.33
C PHE A 252 -19.91 1.79 -10.65
N ASP A 253 -20.91 2.66 -10.72
CA ASP A 253 -21.76 2.92 -11.89
C ASP A 253 -21.57 4.33 -12.48
N ASP A 254 -20.74 5.16 -11.85
CA ASP A 254 -20.40 6.48 -12.37
C ASP A 254 -19.64 6.37 -13.69
N LEU A 255 -20.11 7.08 -14.71
CA LEU A 255 -19.58 7.00 -16.08
C LEU A 255 -18.11 7.45 -16.17
N ASN A 256 -17.69 8.45 -15.39
CA ASN A 256 -16.29 8.90 -15.37
C ASN A 256 -15.39 7.88 -14.69
N PHE A 257 -15.89 7.18 -13.65
CA PHE A 257 -15.16 6.08 -13.04
C PHE A 257 -14.97 4.92 -14.03
N ILE A 258 -16.04 4.55 -14.73
CA ILE A 258 -16.03 3.47 -15.73
C ILE A 258 -15.07 3.82 -16.87
N LYS A 259 -15.16 5.04 -17.42
CA LYS A 259 -14.24 5.56 -18.44
C LYS A 259 -12.78 5.45 -17.96
N HIS A 260 -12.49 5.97 -16.78
CA HIS A 260 -11.13 5.93 -16.23
C HIS A 260 -10.63 4.50 -16.02
N LYS A 261 -11.50 3.60 -15.57
CA LYS A 261 -11.17 2.16 -15.47
C LYS A 261 -10.77 1.59 -16.83
N ILE A 262 -11.55 1.86 -17.89
CA ILE A 262 -11.29 1.38 -19.26
C ILE A 262 -9.96 1.94 -19.79
N GLU A 263 -9.67 3.22 -19.56
CA GLU A 263 -8.40 3.85 -19.94
C GLU A 263 -7.21 3.13 -19.25
N LEU A 264 -7.32 2.85 -17.97
CA LEU A 264 -6.28 2.12 -17.24
C LEU A 264 -6.07 0.71 -17.81
N GLU A 265 -7.16 0.00 -18.13
CA GLU A 265 -7.11 -1.34 -18.71
C GLU A 265 -6.49 -1.33 -20.11
N THR A 266 -6.74 -0.28 -20.91
CA THR A 266 -6.21 -0.15 -22.28
C THR A 266 -4.75 0.27 -22.28
N ASP A 267 -4.41 1.34 -21.53
CA ASP A 267 -3.09 1.99 -21.63
C ASP A 267 -2.00 1.24 -20.85
N PHE A 268 -2.39 0.47 -19.82
CA PHE A 268 -1.45 -0.18 -18.92
C PHE A 268 -1.58 -1.71 -18.87
N PHE A 269 -2.12 -2.31 -19.92
CA PHE A 269 -2.33 -3.78 -19.98
C PHE A 269 -1.02 -4.56 -19.95
N SER A 270 0.04 -4.05 -20.55
CA SER A 270 1.33 -4.74 -20.63
C SER A 270 1.90 -5.04 -19.25
N ARG A 271 2.33 -6.31 -19.04
CA ARG A 271 2.92 -6.77 -17.79
C ARG A 271 4.15 -5.96 -17.43
N LYS A 272 4.21 -5.44 -16.22
CA LYS A 272 5.42 -4.84 -15.62
C LYS A 272 6.05 -5.81 -14.63
N SER A 273 7.34 -5.65 -14.42
CA SER A 273 8.11 -6.38 -13.41
C SER A 273 8.29 -5.53 -12.16
N PRO A 274 8.37 -6.14 -10.96
CA PRO A 274 8.80 -5.42 -9.77
C PRO A 274 10.20 -4.83 -9.93
N GLU A 275 10.44 -3.71 -9.27
CA GLU A 275 11.72 -3.02 -9.22
C GLU A 275 12.17 -2.87 -7.77
N TYR A 276 13.48 -2.94 -7.50
CA TYR A 276 14.01 -2.66 -6.17
C TYR A 276 15.36 -1.92 -6.24
N PHE A 277 15.66 -1.21 -5.16
CA PHE A 277 16.79 -0.30 -4.99
C PHE A 277 17.47 -0.60 -3.66
N LEU A 278 18.82 -0.57 -3.65
CA LEU A 278 19.63 -0.92 -2.49
C LEU A 278 20.66 0.15 -2.14
#